data_7631749d88d644478684f43413767c1a
#
_entry.id   7631749d88d644478684f43413767c1a
#
_cell.length_a   1.000
_cell.length_b   1.000
_cell.length_c   1.000
_cell.angle_alpha   90.00
_cell.angle_beta   90.00
_cell.angle_gamma   90.00
#
_symmetry.space_group_name_H-M   'P 1'
#
loop_
_entity.id
_entity.type
_entity.pdbx_description
1 polymer ?
#
loop_
_entity_poly.entity_id
_entity_poly.type
_entity_poly.pdbx_seq_one_letter_code
_entity_poly.pdbx_strand_id
1 'polypeptide(L)'
;MSRKRRRDAILAPPETLFDTATVRDSVAALGHRIEGEIGDEDPLLVALLGGSVIFLADLVRAIERPVRYEFIDVAYHVDPARGEEEGEVLRIQYPIPIEVAGQSVLVLKDVVASGVTEPYLEQQLRDHGAARVRFAALIDLPDERKTELELQYSALVSHRRGVLVGYGLKHKGLYGNLPYVGRLEEEG
;
A
#
# COMPACT_ATOMS: atom_id res chain seq x y z
N MET A 1 17.46 28.93 9.50
CA MET A 1 16.37 29.04 8.50
C MET A 1 15.05 29.24 9.20
N SER A 2 14.29 30.30 8.84
CA SER A 2 12.98 30.61 9.46
C SER A 2 11.97 29.48 9.19
N ARG A 3 11.10 29.17 10.19
CA ARG A 3 9.97 28.20 10.04
C ARG A 3 9.13 28.47 8.78
N LYS A 4 9.00 29.72 8.37
CA LYS A 4 8.26 30.13 7.17
C LYS A 4 8.93 29.64 5.89
N ARG A 5 10.27 29.77 5.75
CA ARG A 5 11.02 29.27 4.57
C ARG A 5 11.01 27.73 4.45
N ARG A 6 11.02 27.01 5.59
CA ARG A 6 10.83 25.55 5.57
C ARG A 6 9.43 25.14 5.09
N ARG A 7 8.42 25.92 5.46
CA ARG A 7 7.03 25.66 5.06
C ARG A 7 6.82 25.95 3.57
N ASP A 8 7.43 27.04 3.06
CA ASP A 8 7.29 27.43 1.66
C ASP A 8 8.05 26.49 0.69
N ALA A 9 9.20 25.94 1.11
CA ALA A 9 9.95 24.93 0.34
C ALA A 9 9.28 23.53 0.32
N ILE A 10 8.39 23.25 1.28
CA ILE A 10 7.67 21.97 1.37
C ILE A 10 6.33 22.04 0.60
N LEU A 11 5.88 23.22 0.20
CA LEU A 11 4.53 23.45 -0.35
C LEU A 11 4.51 23.66 -1.88
N ALA A 12 5.59 23.34 -2.60
CA ALA A 12 5.48 23.27 -4.05
C ALA A 12 4.40 22.22 -4.42
N PRO A 13 3.43 22.57 -5.27
CA PRO A 13 2.44 21.59 -5.68
C PRO A 13 3.15 20.47 -6.45
N PRO A 14 2.85 19.19 -6.11
CA PRO A 14 3.43 18.07 -6.85
C PRO A 14 2.91 18.05 -8.30
N GLU A 15 3.73 17.56 -9.22
CA GLU A 15 3.27 17.23 -10.57
C GLU A 15 2.14 16.19 -10.46
N THR A 16 0.99 16.46 -11.04
CA THR A 16 -0.11 15.49 -11.05
C THR A 16 0.22 14.34 -11.99
N LEU A 17 0.28 13.12 -11.49
CA LEU A 17 0.42 11.90 -12.28
C LEU A 17 -0.92 11.28 -12.63
N PHE A 18 -1.81 11.16 -11.65
CA PHE A 18 -3.16 10.65 -11.80
C PHE A 18 -4.11 11.63 -11.13
N ASP A 19 -5.00 12.21 -11.88
CA ASP A 19 -5.99 13.14 -11.34
C ASP A 19 -7.04 12.44 -10.47
N THR A 20 -7.86 13.23 -9.77
CA THR A 20 -8.86 12.73 -8.83
C THR A 20 -9.87 11.80 -9.51
N ALA A 21 -10.27 12.08 -10.74
CA ALA A 21 -11.23 11.25 -11.47
C ALA A 21 -10.60 9.91 -11.85
N THR A 22 -9.38 9.93 -12.38
CA THR A 22 -8.61 8.72 -12.73
C THR A 22 -8.42 7.82 -11.52
N VAL A 23 -8.00 8.37 -10.37
CA VAL A 23 -7.81 7.58 -9.14
C VAL A 23 -9.12 6.94 -8.71
N ARG A 24 -10.19 7.74 -8.60
CA ARG A 24 -11.51 7.24 -8.19
C ARG A 24 -12.01 6.12 -9.11
N ASP A 25 -11.97 6.34 -10.43
CA ASP A 25 -12.53 5.41 -11.40
C ASP A 25 -11.71 4.12 -11.48
N SER A 26 -10.38 4.21 -11.34
CA SER A 26 -9.49 3.05 -11.28
C SER A 26 -9.70 2.21 -10.02
N VAL A 27 -9.88 2.83 -8.86
CA VAL A 27 -10.17 2.11 -7.60
C VAL A 27 -11.54 1.45 -7.67
N ALA A 28 -12.56 2.12 -8.22
CA ALA A 28 -13.88 1.54 -8.40
C ALA A 28 -13.83 0.33 -9.36
N ALA A 29 -13.16 0.47 -10.50
CA ALA A 29 -12.98 -0.64 -11.45
C ALA A 29 -12.23 -1.82 -10.83
N LEU A 30 -11.22 -1.56 -9.99
CA LEU A 30 -10.51 -2.60 -9.27
C LEU A 30 -11.43 -3.33 -8.27
N GLY A 31 -12.29 -2.62 -7.55
CA GLY A 31 -13.27 -3.21 -6.63
C GLY A 31 -14.20 -4.18 -7.34
N HIS A 32 -14.82 -3.76 -8.44
CA HIS A 32 -15.68 -4.62 -9.26
C HIS A 32 -14.92 -5.83 -9.86
N ARG A 33 -13.68 -5.62 -10.31
CA ARG A 33 -12.84 -6.71 -10.82
C ARG A 33 -12.54 -7.74 -9.73
N ILE A 34 -12.10 -7.30 -8.54
CA ILE A 34 -11.86 -8.18 -7.41
C ILE A 34 -13.13 -8.96 -7.08
N GLU A 35 -14.28 -8.32 -6.95
CA GLU A 35 -15.56 -8.95 -6.66
C GLU A 35 -15.92 -10.02 -7.69
N GLY A 36 -15.74 -9.74 -8.98
CA GLY A 36 -16.03 -10.71 -10.05
C GLY A 36 -15.06 -11.89 -10.07
N GLU A 37 -13.79 -11.70 -9.75
CA GLU A 37 -12.77 -12.75 -9.80
C GLU A 37 -12.70 -13.62 -8.53
N ILE A 38 -13.08 -13.10 -7.36
CA ILE A 38 -13.08 -13.89 -6.13
C ILE A 38 -14.28 -14.84 -6.02
N GLY A 39 -15.31 -14.64 -6.83
CA GLY A 39 -16.49 -15.51 -6.87
C GLY A 39 -17.12 -15.70 -5.48
N ASP A 40 -17.32 -16.95 -5.04
CA ASP A 40 -17.89 -17.29 -3.73
C ASP A 40 -16.86 -17.22 -2.57
N GLU A 41 -15.59 -16.92 -2.85
CA GLU A 41 -14.61 -16.71 -1.78
C GLU A 41 -15.01 -15.47 -0.94
N ASP A 42 -14.79 -15.55 0.36
CA ASP A 42 -14.97 -14.44 1.29
C ASP A 42 -13.61 -14.06 1.89
N PRO A 43 -12.75 -13.37 1.12
CA PRO A 43 -11.42 -13.04 1.59
C PRO A 43 -11.47 -11.99 2.69
N LEU A 44 -10.57 -12.14 3.67
CA LEU A 44 -10.26 -11.07 4.60
C LEU A 44 -9.36 -10.05 3.88
N LEU A 45 -9.81 -8.81 3.78
CA LEU A 45 -8.99 -7.70 3.30
C LEU A 45 -8.08 -7.22 4.44
N VAL A 46 -6.77 -7.22 4.22
CA VAL A 46 -5.80 -6.79 5.24
C VAL A 46 -5.02 -5.60 4.70
N ALA A 47 -5.30 -4.41 5.24
CA ALA A 47 -4.64 -3.19 4.80
C ALA A 47 -3.43 -2.86 5.68
N LEU A 48 -2.30 -2.50 5.03
CA LEU A 48 -1.14 -1.97 5.73
C LEU A 48 -1.44 -0.56 6.22
N LEU A 49 -1.28 -0.31 7.52
CA LEU A 49 -1.45 1.02 8.08
C LEU A 49 -0.50 2.03 7.41
N GLY A 50 -1.01 3.21 7.14
CA GLY A 50 -0.27 4.28 6.47
C GLY A 50 -1.01 4.79 5.24
N GLY A 51 -0.38 4.69 4.07
CA GLY A 51 -0.94 5.19 2.81
C GLY A 51 -2.15 4.43 2.29
N SER A 52 -2.32 3.15 2.66
CA SER A 52 -3.40 2.30 2.16
C SER A 52 -4.78 2.56 2.78
N VAL A 53 -4.89 3.36 3.83
CA VAL A 53 -6.17 3.59 4.55
C VAL A 53 -7.23 4.22 3.65
N ILE A 54 -6.85 5.23 2.85
CA ILE A 54 -7.78 5.87 1.91
C ILE A 54 -8.15 4.91 0.79
N PHE A 55 -7.17 4.17 0.27
CA PHE A 55 -7.39 3.14 -0.74
C PHE A 55 -8.36 2.06 -0.26
N LEU A 56 -8.17 1.51 0.95
CA LEU A 56 -9.11 0.56 1.53
C LEU A 56 -10.52 1.15 1.61
N ALA A 57 -10.64 2.38 2.14
CA ALA A 57 -11.94 3.00 2.35
C ALA A 57 -12.73 3.20 1.05
N ASP A 58 -12.08 3.50 -0.06
CA ASP A 58 -12.73 3.63 -1.35
C ASP A 58 -12.97 2.28 -2.02
N LEU A 59 -12.01 1.33 -1.91
CA LEU A 59 -12.12 0.00 -2.48
C LEU A 59 -13.32 -0.77 -1.89
N VAL A 60 -13.48 -0.79 -0.55
CA VAL A 60 -14.59 -1.52 0.08
C VAL A 60 -15.96 -0.94 -0.28
N ARG A 61 -16.04 0.35 -0.58
CA ARG A 61 -17.29 0.97 -1.05
C ARG A 61 -17.61 0.67 -2.51
N ALA A 62 -16.63 0.20 -3.28
CA ALA A 62 -16.81 -0.24 -4.66
C ALA A 62 -17.15 -1.74 -4.79
N ILE A 63 -17.12 -2.48 -3.68
CA ILE A 63 -17.53 -3.88 -3.61
C ILE A 63 -18.97 -3.92 -3.07
N GLU A 64 -19.91 -4.52 -3.81
CA GLU A 64 -21.33 -4.47 -3.45
C GLU A 64 -21.72 -5.46 -2.34
N ARG A 65 -20.96 -6.56 -2.21
CA ARG A 65 -21.20 -7.57 -1.17
C ARG A 65 -20.56 -7.17 0.17
N PRO A 66 -21.04 -7.70 1.30
CA PRO A 66 -20.38 -7.53 2.58
C PRO A 66 -18.94 -8.03 2.53
N VAL A 67 -18.00 -7.25 3.07
CA VAL A 67 -16.58 -7.58 3.15
C VAL A 67 -16.08 -7.43 4.58
N ARG A 68 -15.11 -8.27 4.96
CA ARG A 68 -14.36 -8.16 6.22
C ARG A 68 -13.03 -7.49 5.94
N TYR A 69 -12.62 -6.58 6.80
CA TYR A 69 -11.29 -5.97 6.68
C TYR A 69 -10.64 -5.74 8.03
N GLU A 70 -9.33 -5.82 8.04
CA GLU A 70 -8.48 -5.62 9.20
C GLU A 70 -7.24 -4.79 8.81
N PHE A 71 -6.49 -4.37 9.81
CA PHE A 71 -5.27 -3.59 9.61
C PHE A 71 -4.08 -4.29 10.22
N ILE A 72 -2.95 -4.21 9.52
CA ILE A 72 -1.64 -4.58 10.06
C ILE A 72 -0.70 -3.37 9.94
N ASP A 73 0.24 -3.28 10.86
CA ASP A 73 1.35 -2.34 10.76
C ASP A 73 2.64 -3.11 10.45
N VAL A 74 3.47 -2.54 9.60
CA VAL A 74 4.75 -3.12 9.23
C VAL A 74 5.84 -2.15 9.65
N ALA A 75 6.54 -2.48 10.72
CA ALA A 75 7.64 -1.68 11.23
C ALA A 75 8.98 -2.32 10.89
N TYR A 76 9.92 -1.48 10.47
CA TYR A 76 11.33 -1.87 10.39
C TYR A 76 11.94 -1.72 11.78
N HIS A 77 12.44 -2.81 12.34
CA HIS A 77 13.18 -2.78 13.60
C HIS A 77 14.66 -3.05 13.32
N VAL A 78 15.50 -2.17 13.82
CA VAL A 78 16.94 -2.47 13.96
C VAL A 78 17.07 -3.42 15.16
N ASP A 79 17.60 -4.62 14.95
CA ASP A 79 17.88 -5.55 16.04
C ASP A 79 19.11 -5.04 16.81
N PRO A 80 18.94 -4.56 18.06
CA PRO A 80 20.07 -4.02 18.82
C PRO A 80 21.16 -5.05 19.11
N ALA A 81 20.87 -6.35 18.98
CA ALA A 81 21.84 -7.43 19.18
C ALA A 81 22.75 -7.66 17.97
N ARG A 82 22.38 -7.15 16.79
CA ARG A 82 23.10 -7.34 15.51
C ARG A 82 23.92 -6.14 15.04
N GLY A 83 23.77 -4.98 15.71
CA GLY A 83 24.43 -3.73 15.33
C GLY A 83 23.80 -3.04 14.13
N GLU A 84 24.10 -1.75 13.93
CA GLU A 84 23.53 -0.91 12.87
C GLU A 84 23.91 -1.37 11.43
N GLU A 85 24.90 -2.26 11.30
CA GLU A 85 25.43 -2.71 10.00
C GLU A 85 24.76 -3.99 9.44
N GLU A 86 23.95 -4.71 10.21
CA GLU A 86 23.38 -6.01 9.79
C GLU A 86 21.87 -5.98 9.47
N GLY A 87 21.35 -4.86 9.03
CA GLY A 87 20.07 -4.81 8.33
C GLY A 87 18.84 -4.64 9.23
N GLU A 88 17.93 -3.85 8.72
CA GLU A 88 16.60 -3.66 9.27
C GLU A 88 15.82 -4.98 9.18
N VAL A 89 15.28 -5.44 10.31
CA VAL A 89 14.38 -6.61 10.36
C VAL A 89 12.96 -6.11 10.21
N LEU A 90 12.31 -6.55 9.15
CA LEU A 90 10.89 -6.28 8.94
C LEU A 90 10.08 -7.07 9.98
N ARG A 91 9.25 -6.40 10.77
CA ARG A 91 8.29 -7.03 11.68
C ARG A 91 6.88 -6.57 11.37
N ILE A 92 5.97 -7.54 11.26
CA ILE A 92 4.54 -7.25 11.24
C ILE A 92 4.09 -7.03 12.69
N GLN A 93 3.47 -5.89 12.91
CA GLN A 93 2.77 -5.59 14.15
C GLN A 93 1.26 -5.70 13.89
N TYR A 94 0.59 -6.51 14.66
CA TYR A 94 -0.86 -6.60 14.63
C TYR A 94 -1.40 -5.66 15.71
N PRO A 95 -1.99 -4.50 15.36
CA PRO A 95 -2.60 -3.60 16.36
C PRO A 95 -3.70 -4.30 17.15
N ILE A 96 -4.36 -5.26 16.50
CA ILE A 96 -5.35 -6.18 17.07
C ILE A 96 -5.00 -7.57 16.54
N PRO A 97 -5.04 -8.64 17.37
CA PRO A 97 -4.89 -10.00 16.88
C PRO A 97 -5.91 -10.28 15.78
N ILE A 98 -5.43 -10.59 14.58
CA ILE A 98 -6.29 -10.95 13.46
C ILE A 98 -6.30 -12.47 13.28
N GLU A 99 -7.49 -13.03 13.09
CA GLU A 99 -7.64 -14.45 12.82
C GLU A 99 -7.55 -14.68 11.32
N VAL A 100 -6.45 -15.27 10.87
CA VAL A 100 -6.21 -15.59 9.45
C VAL A 100 -6.19 -17.08 9.14
N ALA A 101 -6.24 -17.93 10.18
CA ALA A 101 -6.16 -19.37 10.01
C ALA A 101 -7.29 -19.89 9.13
N GLY A 102 -6.94 -20.64 8.09
CA GLY A 102 -7.87 -21.19 7.11
C GLY A 102 -8.49 -20.17 6.16
N GLN A 103 -8.15 -18.87 6.27
CA GLN A 103 -8.76 -17.82 5.46
C GLN A 103 -7.99 -17.52 4.18
N SER A 104 -8.71 -17.10 3.14
CA SER A 104 -8.14 -16.38 2.00
C SER A 104 -7.92 -14.93 2.40
N VAL A 105 -6.72 -14.41 2.20
CA VAL A 105 -6.32 -13.04 2.58
C VAL A 105 -5.97 -12.25 1.33
N LEU A 106 -6.52 -11.04 1.23
CA LEU A 106 -6.14 -10.04 0.23
C LEU A 106 -5.45 -8.87 0.92
N VAL A 107 -4.13 -8.79 0.76
CA VAL A 107 -3.31 -7.72 1.35
C VAL A 107 -3.38 -6.46 0.48
N LEU A 108 -3.77 -5.34 1.08
CA LEU A 108 -3.89 -4.05 0.41
C LEU A 108 -2.70 -3.17 0.74
N LYS A 109 -2.02 -2.70 -0.30
CA LYS A 109 -0.89 -1.77 -0.20
C LYS A 109 -1.15 -0.49 -0.97
N ASP A 110 -0.56 0.58 -0.51
CA ASP A 110 -0.54 1.85 -1.23
C ASP A 110 0.33 1.79 -2.48
N VAL A 111 1.59 1.37 -2.35
CA VAL A 111 2.53 1.23 -3.47
C VAL A 111 3.24 -0.12 -3.38
N VAL A 112 3.34 -0.80 -4.50
CA VAL A 112 4.23 -1.94 -4.69
C VAL A 112 5.33 -1.55 -5.66
N ALA A 113 6.55 -1.39 -5.15
CA ALA A 113 7.73 -0.99 -5.91
C ALA A 113 8.71 -2.16 -6.04
N SER A 114 9.62 -2.33 -5.09
CA SER A 114 10.69 -3.34 -5.17
C SER A 114 10.19 -4.80 -5.15
N GLY A 115 9.05 -5.06 -4.58
CA GLY A 115 8.52 -6.41 -4.42
C GLY A 115 9.19 -7.24 -3.30
N VAL A 116 10.04 -6.62 -2.47
CA VAL A 116 10.78 -7.35 -1.41
C VAL A 116 9.91 -7.62 -0.18
N THR A 117 8.98 -6.72 0.12
CA THR A 117 8.11 -6.82 1.31
C THR A 117 7.04 -7.89 1.16
N GLU A 118 6.53 -8.09 -0.04
CA GLU A 118 5.37 -8.95 -0.30
C GLU A 118 5.63 -10.43 0.00
N PRO A 119 6.75 -11.05 -0.42
CA PRO A 119 7.06 -12.43 -0.06
C PRO A 119 7.20 -12.63 1.45
N TYR A 120 7.75 -11.64 2.15
CA TYR A 120 7.85 -11.70 3.61
C TYR A 120 6.46 -11.65 4.25
N LEU A 121 5.57 -10.75 3.81
CA LEU A 121 4.21 -10.66 4.30
C LEU A 121 3.42 -11.94 4.01
N GLU A 122 3.57 -12.49 2.82
CA GLU A 122 2.95 -13.76 2.44
C GLU A 122 3.39 -14.89 3.38
N GLN A 123 4.69 -15.04 3.61
CA GLN A 123 5.22 -16.07 4.48
C GLN A 123 4.70 -15.93 5.91
N GLN A 124 4.71 -14.70 6.46
CA GLN A 124 4.20 -14.45 7.80
C GLN A 124 2.70 -14.79 7.94
N LEU A 125 1.88 -14.41 6.97
CA LEU A 125 0.46 -14.73 6.99
C LEU A 125 0.20 -16.24 6.84
N ARG A 126 0.99 -16.93 6.01
CA ARG A 126 0.93 -18.40 5.88
C ARG A 126 1.38 -19.11 7.15
N ASP A 127 2.41 -18.61 7.83
CA ASP A 127 2.88 -19.15 9.11
C ASP A 127 1.80 -19.01 10.22
N HIS A 128 0.93 -18.01 10.09
CA HIS A 128 -0.26 -17.85 10.93
C HIS A 128 -1.49 -18.62 10.42
N GLY A 129 -1.31 -19.47 9.42
CA GLY A 129 -2.33 -20.41 8.94
C GLY A 129 -3.21 -19.89 7.82
N ALA A 130 -2.90 -18.75 7.18
CA ALA A 130 -3.67 -18.30 6.02
C ALA A 130 -3.63 -19.34 4.89
N ALA A 131 -4.81 -19.71 4.37
CA ALA A 131 -4.93 -20.70 3.31
C ALA A 131 -4.44 -20.17 1.96
N ARG A 132 -4.66 -18.88 1.71
CA ARG A 132 -4.23 -18.18 0.50
C ARG A 132 -3.91 -16.74 0.79
N VAL A 133 -2.86 -16.20 0.15
CA VAL A 133 -2.50 -14.79 0.24
C VAL A 133 -2.37 -14.23 -1.18
N ARG A 134 -3.01 -13.09 -1.42
CA ARG A 134 -2.95 -12.30 -2.65
C ARG A 134 -2.68 -10.84 -2.31
N PHE A 135 -2.22 -10.07 -3.29
CA PHE A 135 -1.90 -8.66 -3.10
C PHE A 135 -2.68 -7.78 -4.06
N ALA A 136 -3.14 -6.63 -3.55
CA ALA A 136 -3.70 -5.55 -4.33
C ALA A 136 -3.00 -4.24 -3.97
N ALA A 137 -2.60 -3.46 -4.96
CA ALA A 137 -1.97 -2.16 -4.77
C ALA A 137 -2.83 -1.03 -5.33
N LEU A 138 -2.76 0.14 -4.68
CA LEU A 138 -3.23 1.37 -5.32
C LEU A 138 -2.36 1.66 -6.55
N ILE A 139 -1.03 1.60 -6.40
CA ILE A 139 -0.09 1.88 -7.48
C ILE A 139 0.94 0.75 -7.58
N ASP A 140 1.11 0.22 -8.79
CA ASP A 140 2.20 -0.67 -9.15
C ASP A 140 3.30 0.11 -9.87
N LEU A 141 4.56 -0.11 -9.44
CA LEU A 141 5.78 0.45 -10.05
C LEU A 141 6.65 -0.71 -10.61
N PRO A 142 6.27 -1.33 -11.73
CA PRO A 142 6.94 -2.54 -12.22
C PRO A 142 8.41 -2.31 -12.57
N ASP A 143 8.80 -1.10 -12.99
CA ASP A 143 10.20 -0.77 -13.33
C ASP A 143 11.13 -0.70 -12.12
N GLU A 144 10.59 -0.64 -10.91
CA GLU A 144 11.35 -0.66 -9.66
C GLU A 144 11.46 -2.06 -9.05
N ARG A 145 10.89 -3.08 -9.70
CA ARG A 145 10.85 -4.46 -9.21
C ARG A 145 12.25 -5.04 -9.09
N LYS A 146 12.53 -5.66 -7.94
CA LYS A 146 13.79 -6.36 -7.63
C LYS A 146 13.58 -7.86 -7.41
N THR A 147 12.35 -8.32 -7.46
CA THR A 147 11.94 -9.72 -7.27
C THR A 147 11.03 -10.15 -8.41
N GLU A 148 10.81 -11.45 -8.56
CA GLU A 148 9.86 -12.00 -9.53
C GLU A 148 8.39 -11.95 -9.03
N LEU A 149 8.06 -10.96 -8.23
CA LEU A 149 6.70 -10.79 -7.71
C LEU A 149 5.72 -10.50 -8.86
N GLU A 150 4.72 -11.34 -8.99
CA GLU A 150 3.55 -11.12 -9.84
C GLU A 150 2.43 -10.52 -8.98
N LEU A 151 2.14 -9.24 -9.17
CA LEU A 151 1.07 -8.56 -8.46
C LEU A 151 -0.27 -8.90 -9.11
N GLN A 152 -1.20 -9.49 -8.36
CA GLN A 152 -2.48 -9.93 -8.90
C GLN A 152 -3.41 -8.77 -9.25
N TYR A 153 -3.37 -7.70 -8.44
CA TYR A 153 -4.30 -6.57 -8.56
C TYR A 153 -3.57 -5.25 -8.39
N SER A 154 -3.84 -4.30 -9.30
CA SER A 154 -3.45 -2.89 -9.13
C SER A 154 -4.52 -1.98 -9.71
N ALA A 155 -4.76 -0.84 -9.05
CA ALA A 155 -5.65 0.19 -9.56
C ALA A 155 -4.95 1.03 -10.63
N LEU A 156 -3.69 1.38 -10.39
CA LEU A 156 -2.87 2.24 -11.23
C LEU A 156 -1.52 1.60 -11.49
N VAL A 157 -0.92 1.87 -12.63
CA VAL A 157 0.45 1.49 -12.98
C VAL A 157 1.23 2.74 -13.34
N SER A 158 2.43 2.91 -12.80
CA SER A 158 3.31 4.03 -13.15
C SER A 158 4.71 3.54 -13.49
N HIS A 159 5.25 4.10 -14.57
CA HIS A 159 6.64 3.93 -15.01
C HIS A 159 7.50 5.15 -14.67
N ARG A 160 6.95 6.09 -13.88
CA ARG A 160 7.63 7.32 -13.50
C ARG A 160 8.29 7.16 -12.15
N ARG A 161 9.60 7.49 -12.10
CA ARG A 161 10.38 7.55 -10.86
C ARG A 161 10.09 8.83 -10.10
N GLY A 162 10.33 8.83 -8.79
CA GLY A 162 10.19 9.97 -7.90
C GLY A 162 9.32 9.66 -6.69
N VAL A 163 9.22 10.62 -5.79
CA VAL A 163 8.45 10.47 -4.55
C VAL A 163 6.97 10.68 -4.83
N LEU A 164 6.18 9.61 -4.72
CA LEU A 164 4.73 9.66 -4.88
C LEU A 164 4.07 10.26 -3.63
N VAL A 165 3.08 11.11 -3.84
CA VAL A 165 2.31 11.78 -2.78
C VAL A 165 0.84 11.91 -3.16
N GLY A 166 0.00 12.13 -2.16
CA GLY A 166 -1.45 12.28 -2.36
C GLY A 166 -2.20 10.97 -2.20
N TYR A 167 -3.49 11.04 -2.02
CA TYR A 167 -4.39 9.90 -1.81
C TYR A 167 -3.91 8.94 -0.70
N GLY A 168 -3.46 9.51 0.43
CA GLY A 168 -2.89 8.77 1.55
C GLY A 168 -1.36 8.72 1.56
N LEU A 169 -0.69 8.79 0.40
CA LEU A 169 0.76 8.81 0.29
C LEU A 169 1.35 10.10 0.85
N LYS A 170 2.34 9.97 1.72
CA LYS A 170 2.92 11.09 2.45
C LYS A 170 4.41 11.22 2.19
N HIS A 171 4.86 12.45 2.04
CA HIS A 171 6.28 12.80 2.12
C HIS A 171 6.51 13.74 3.30
N LYS A 172 7.39 13.37 4.23
CA LYS A 172 7.67 14.13 5.47
C LYS A 172 6.39 14.47 6.25
N GLY A 173 5.39 13.57 6.24
CA GLY A 173 4.10 13.73 6.91
C GLY A 173 3.07 14.63 6.21
N LEU A 174 3.37 15.11 5.00
CA LEU A 174 2.54 16.04 4.23
C LEU A 174 1.99 15.39 2.95
N TYR A 175 1.08 16.10 2.29
CA TYR A 175 0.45 15.78 1.00
C TYR A 175 -0.55 14.61 0.99
N GLY A 176 -0.62 13.77 2.03
CA GLY A 176 -1.54 12.62 2.04
C GLY A 176 -3.03 12.98 1.92
N ASN A 177 -3.40 14.24 2.14
CA ASN A 177 -4.75 14.75 2.00
C ASN A 177 -5.15 15.16 0.58
N LEU A 178 -4.21 15.16 -0.38
CA LEU A 178 -4.54 15.49 -1.76
C LEU A 178 -5.45 14.41 -2.37
N PRO A 179 -6.49 14.79 -3.15
CA PRO A 179 -7.43 13.82 -3.70
C PRO A 179 -6.95 13.13 -4.99
N TYR A 180 -5.73 13.41 -5.39
CA TYR A 180 -5.06 12.89 -6.57
C TYR A 180 -3.71 12.30 -6.20
N VAL A 181 -3.07 11.58 -7.10
CA VAL A 181 -1.68 11.13 -6.94
C VAL A 181 -0.76 12.05 -7.72
N GLY A 182 0.19 12.61 -7.02
CA GLY A 182 1.24 13.45 -7.59
C GLY A 182 2.64 12.91 -7.33
N ARG A 183 3.61 13.58 -7.94
CA ARG A 183 5.03 13.28 -7.81
C ARG A 183 5.78 14.53 -7.38
N LEU A 184 6.66 14.37 -6.43
CA LEU A 184 7.69 15.37 -6.12
C LEU A 184 8.96 15.00 -6.88
N GLU A 185 9.64 16.01 -7.43
CA GLU A 185 10.99 15.81 -7.95
C GLU A 185 11.93 15.50 -6.78
N GLU A 186 12.84 14.56 -6.98
CA GLU A 186 13.88 14.28 -6.00
C GLU A 186 14.80 15.51 -5.92
N GLU A 187 14.94 16.05 -4.70
CA GLU A 187 15.98 17.05 -4.44
C GLU A 187 17.34 16.35 -4.66
N GLY A 188 18.05 16.71 -5.75
CA GLY A 188 19.38 16.22 -6.10
C GLY A 188 20.44 16.58 -5.05
#